data_4b81e3e739c62249db5b410c0a29b200
#
_entry.id   4b81e3e739c62249db5b410c0a29b200
#
_cell.length_a   1.000
_cell.length_b   1.000
_cell.length_c   1.000
_cell.angle_alpha   90.00
_cell.angle_beta   90.00
_cell.angle_gamma   90.00
#
_symmetry.space_group_name_H-M   'P 1'
#
loop_
_entity.id
_entity.type
_entity.pdbx_description
1 polymer ?
#
loop_
_entity_poly.entity_id
_entity_poly.type
_entity_poly.pdbx_seq_one_letter_code
_entity_poly.pdbx_strand_id
1 'polypeptide(L)'
;MVFNTGAALLDAIVLAVVSREDEGTYGYKITQDVRKAIDVPESTLYPVLRRLQKGDYLEVYDRQFDGRNRRYYKVTESGRTQLAMYQKEWKEYSGKISELFEGGRLE
;
A
#
# COMPACT_ATOMS: atom_id res chain seq x y z
N MET A 1 11.68 -13.88 1.77
CA MET A 1 10.38 -13.57 1.15
C MET A 1 9.76 -12.34 1.81
N VAL A 2 9.35 -11.37 0.99
CA VAL A 2 8.87 -10.08 1.46
C VAL A 2 7.56 -10.19 2.28
N PHE A 3 6.69 -11.11 1.91
CA PHE A 3 5.35 -11.19 2.51
C PHE A 3 5.23 -12.21 3.64
N ASN A 4 6.33 -12.51 4.29
CA ASN A 4 6.27 -13.38 5.46
C ASN A 4 5.79 -12.66 6.73
N THR A 5 5.50 -11.36 6.65
CA THR A 5 4.93 -10.58 7.75
C THR A 5 3.73 -9.77 7.25
N GLY A 6 2.77 -9.55 8.14
CA GLY A 6 1.60 -8.74 7.82
C GLY A 6 1.93 -7.29 7.51
N ALA A 7 3.01 -6.76 8.10
CA ALA A 7 3.43 -5.39 7.87
C ALA A 7 3.82 -5.14 6.41
N ALA A 8 4.59 -6.07 5.82
CA ALA A 8 5.02 -5.92 4.42
C ALA A 8 3.83 -5.94 3.45
N LEU A 9 2.86 -6.80 3.71
CA LEU A 9 1.66 -6.87 2.87
C LEU A 9 0.85 -5.59 2.96
N LEU A 10 0.70 -5.05 4.16
CA LEU A 10 -0.05 -3.82 4.35
C LEU A 10 0.64 -2.63 3.69
N ASP A 11 1.97 -2.55 3.77
CA ASP A 11 2.74 -1.53 3.06
C ASP A 11 2.47 -1.60 1.55
N ALA A 12 2.48 -2.80 0.99
CA ALA A 12 2.24 -3.00 -0.43
C ALA A 12 0.83 -2.57 -0.84
N ILE A 13 -0.17 -2.92 -0.03
CA ILE A 13 -1.57 -2.57 -0.30
C ILE A 13 -1.76 -1.05 -0.29
N VAL A 14 -1.22 -0.37 0.72
CA VAL A 14 -1.35 1.09 0.84
C VAL A 14 -0.65 1.77 -0.34
N LEU A 15 0.56 1.33 -0.67
CA LEU A 15 1.31 1.90 -1.77
C LEU A 15 0.55 1.72 -3.10
N ALA A 16 -0.05 0.55 -3.31
CA ALA A 16 -0.85 0.28 -4.50
C ALA A 16 -2.07 1.20 -4.59
N VAL A 17 -2.76 1.41 -3.48
CA VAL A 17 -3.93 2.28 -3.44
C VAL A 17 -3.54 3.72 -3.79
N VAL A 18 -2.46 4.23 -3.18
CA VAL A 18 -2.01 5.60 -3.46
C VAL A 18 -1.57 5.75 -4.93
N SER A 19 -0.97 4.72 -5.50
CA SER A 19 -0.47 4.77 -6.89
C SER A 19 -1.57 4.92 -7.93
N ARG A 20 -2.81 4.64 -7.56
CA ARG A 20 -3.95 4.77 -8.48
C ARG A 20 -4.29 6.21 -8.80
N GLU A 21 -3.81 7.14 -7.98
CA GLU A 21 -4.08 8.57 -8.14
C GLU A 21 -2.77 9.27 -8.49
N ASP A 22 -2.57 9.59 -9.77
CA ASP A 22 -1.33 10.20 -10.26
C ASP A 22 -1.02 11.52 -9.59
N GLU A 23 -2.08 12.31 -9.29
CA GLU A 23 -1.94 13.62 -8.65
C GLU A 23 -1.89 13.53 -7.13
N GLY A 24 -1.99 12.31 -6.59
CA GLY A 24 -2.00 12.11 -5.15
C GLY A 24 -3.41 12.00 -4.59
N THR A 25 -3.49 11.55 -3.36
CA THR A 25 -4.75 11.36 -2.64
C THR A 25 -4.54 11.61 -1.16
N TYR A 26 -5.61 11.79 -0.42
CA TYR A 26 -5.52 12.16 0.99
C TYR A 26 -5.84 10.97 1.91
N GLY A 27 -5.43 11.09 3.18
CA GLY A 27 -5.45 9.98 4.12
C GLY A 27 -6.80 9.31 4.29
N TYR A 28 -7.87 10.10 4.40
CA TYR A 28 -9.21 9.53 4.55
C TYR A 28 -9.60 8.67 3.35
N LYS A 29 -9.36 9.17 2.13
CA LYS A 29 -9.68 8.41 0.92
C LYS A 29 -8.84 7.13 0.81
N ILE A 30 -7.56 7.21 1.16
CA ILE A 30 -6.68 6.04 1.19
C ILE A 30 -7.27 4.99 2.12
N THR A 31 -7.64 5.40 3.33
CA THR A 31 -8.23 4.52 4.33
C THR A 31 -9.50 3.85 3.81
N GLN A 32 -10.38 4.63 3.20
CA GLN A 32 -11.62 4.11 2.65
C GLN A 32 -11.36 3.07 1.56
N ASP A 33 -10.43 3.36 0.65
CA ASP A 33 -10.12 2.47 -0.46
C ASP A 33 -9.45 1.17 0.01
N VAL A 34 -8.54 1.25 0.98
CA VAL A 34 -7.91 0.06 1.56
C VAL A 34 -8.97 -0.82 2.23
N ARG A 35 -9.88 -0.21 2.97
CA ARG A 35 -10.91 -0.94 3.71
C ARG A 35 -11.94 -1.62 2.84
N LYS A 36 -12.02 -1.27 1.57
CA LYS A 36 -12.83 -2.02 0.60
C LYS A 36 -12.24 -3.41 0.32
N ALA A 37 -10.93 -3.55 0.46
CA ALA A 37 -10.24 -4.81 0.18
C ALA A 37 -10.00 -5.64 1.43
N ILE A 38 -9.66 -4.99 2.54
CA ILE A 38 -9.33 -5.68 3.78
C ILE A 38 -9.94 -4.94 4.97
N ASP A 39 -10.31 -5.69 5.98
CA ASP A 39 -10.93 -5.13 7.19
C ASP A 39 -9.84 -4.80 8.21
N VAL A 40 -9.34 -3.57 8.15
CA VAL A 40 -8.34 -3.07 9.10
C VAL A 40 -8.83 -1.76 9.70
N PRO A 41 -8.52 -1.50 10.98
CA PRO A 41 -8.85 -0.22 11.59
C PRO A 41 -8.12 0.93 10.91
N GLU A 42 -8.76 2.08 10.86
CA GLU A 42 -8.17 3.29 10.32
C GLU A 42 -6.85 3.63 11.04
N SER A 43 -6.83 3.46 12.36
CA SER A 43 -5.64 3.74 13.17
C SER A 43 -4.43 2.89 12.78
N THR A 44 -4.63 1.74 12.14
CA THR A 44 -3.53 0.88 11.66
C THR A 44 -2.86 1.47 10.43
N LEU A 45 -3.58 2.26 9.64
CA LEU A 45 -3.10 2.73 8.34
C LEU A 45 -2.22 3.98 8.43
N TYR A 46 -2.44 4.86 9.40
CA TYR A 46 -1.62 6.07 9.53
C TYR A 46 -0.13 5.77 9.82
N PRO A 47 0.21 4.81 10.67
CA PRO A 47 1.62 4.41 10.83
C PRO A 47 2.24 3.88 9.53
N VAL A 48 1.45 3.19 8.70
CA VAL A 48 1.92 2.70 7.41
C VAL A 48 2.26 3.87 6.49
N LEU A 49 1.40 4.88 6.42
CA LEU A 49 1.67 6.07 5.62
C LEU A 49 2.94 6.77 6.07
N ARG A 50 3.15 6.90 7.38
CA ARG A 50 4.37 7.51 7.92
C ARG A 50 5.61 6.70 7.56
N ARG A 51 5.53 5.39 7.64
CA ARG A 51 6.66 4.51 7.30
C ARG A 51 7.03 4.62 5.82
N LEU A 52 6.02 4.64 4.95
CA LEU A 52 6.23 4.78 3.51
C LEU A 52 6.80 6.15 3.15
N GLN A 53 6.37 7.19 3.86
CA GLN A 53 6.92 8.53 3.69
C GLN A 53 8.39 8.58 4.13
N LYS A 54 8.70 8.00 5.28
CA LYS A 54 10.07 7.93 5.78
C LYS A 54 11.00 7.18 4.85
N GLY A 55 10.48 6.15 4.21
CA GLY A 55 11.23 5.36 3.22
C GLY A 55 11.35 6.02 1.86
N ASP A 56 10.80 7.22 1.70
CA ASP A 56 10.81 7.97 0.45
C ASP A 56 10.01 7.31 -0.67
N TYR A 57 9.05 6.47 -0.31
CA TYR A 57 8.12 5.86 -1.28
C TYR A 57 6.89 6.72 -1.51
N LEU A 58 6.56 7.58 -0.54
CA LEU A 58 5.52 8.58 -0.65
C LEU A 58 6.08 9.96 -0.36
N GLU A 59 5.65 10.94 -1.12
CA GLU A 59 5.85 12.34 -0.79
C GLU A 59 4.54 12.93 -0.31
N VAL A 60 4.63 13.97 0.50
CA VAL A 60 3.50 14.58 1.17
C VAL A 60 3.43 16.05 0.81
N TYR A 61 2.24 16.54 0.52
CA TYR A 61 2.03 17.96 0.31
C TYR A 61 0.63 18.34 0.80
N ASP A 62 0.44 19.61 1.07
CA ASP A 62 -0.84 20.11 1.54
C ASP A 62 -1.59 20.80 0.40
N ARG A 63 -2.90 20.62 0.37
CA ARG A 63 -3.79 21.32 -0.54
C ARG A 63 -4.96 21.87 0.22
N GLN A 64 -5.46 23.00 -0.26
CA GLN A 64 -6.67 23.59 0.29
C GLN A 64 -7.89 22.90 -0.32
N PHE A 65 -8.82 22.53 0.55
CA PHE A 65 -10.11 22.00 0.15
C PHE A 65 -11.17 22.55 1.10
N ASP A 66 -12.14 23.27 0.56
CA ASP A 66 -13.21 23.90 1.38
C ASP A 66 -12.65 24.77 2.51
N GLY A 67 -11.59 25.54 2.24
CA GLY A 67 -10.97 26.41 3.21
C GLY A 67 -10.14 25.72 4.28
N ARG A 68 -9.91 24.41 4.15
CA ARG A 68 -9.10 23.63 5.08
C ARG A 68 -7.89 23.07 4.39
N ASN A 69 -6.78 23.00 5.13
CA ASN A 69 -5.60 22.27 4.66
C ASN A 69 -5.87 20.79 4.73
N ARG A 70 -5.58 20.11 3.64
CA ARG A 70 -5.70 18.65 3.56
C ARG A 70 -4.35 18.09 3.12
N ARG A 71 -3.87 17.08 3.85
CA ARG A 71 -2.60 16.43 3.54
C ARG A 71 -2.81 15.37 2.47
N TYR A 72 -2.03 15.50 1.38
CA TYR A 72 -2.06 14.58 0.26
C TYR A 72 -0.78 13.76 0.23
N TYR A 73 -0.91 12.55 -0.28
CA TYR A 73 0.18 11.59 -0.45
C TYR A 73 0.26 11.22 -1.92
N LYS A 74 1.48 11.15 -2.44
CA LYS A 74 1.73 10.82 -3.83
C LYS A 74 2.90 9.85 -3.89
N VAL A 75 2.81 8.85 -4.76
CA VAL A 75 3.88 7.87 -4.91
C VAL A 75 5.06 8.51 -5.62
N THR A 76 6.25 8.34 -5.06
CA THR A 76 7.50 8.82 -5.66
C THR A 76 7.96 7.84 -6.75
N GLU A 77 9.01 8.21 -7.47
CA GLU A 77 9.62 7.30 -8.44
C GLU A 77 10.14 6.04 -7.75
N SER A 78 10.83 6.19 -6.60
CA SER A 78 11.28 5.02 -5.85
C SER A 78 10.12 4.21 -5.32
N GLY A 79 8.99 4.86 -4.99
CA GLY A 79 7.77 4.17 -4.61
C GLY A 79 7.19 3.32 -5.73
N ARG A 80 7.25 3.81 -6.96
CA ARG A 80 6.79 3.03 -8.11
C ARG A 80 7.66 1.81 -8.35
N THR A 81 8.96 1.95 -8.19
CA THR A 81 9.89 0.83 -8.28
C THR A 81 9.60 -0.21 -7.20
N GLN A 82 9.39 0.25 -5.97
CA GLN A 82 9.06 -0.63 -4.86
C GLN A 82 7.73 -1.35 -5.08
N LEU A 83 6.75 -0.65 -5.62
CA LEU A 83 5.45 -1.26 -5.93
C LEU A 83 5.60 -2.38 -6.96
N ALA A 84 6.41 -2.17 -8.00
CA ALA A 84 6.66 -3.20 -9.01
C ALA A 84 7.28 -4.44 -8.38
N MET A 85 8.20 -4.26 -7.43
CA MET A 85 8.77 -5.38 -6.68
C MET A 85 7.73 -6.11 -5.84
N TYR A 86 6.86 -5.36 -5.16
CA TYR A 86 5.78 -5.96 -4.39
C TYR A 86 4.83 -6.76 -5.27
N GLN A 87 4.51 -6.25 -6.46
CA GLN A 87 3.63 -6.95 -7.40
C GLN A 87 4.22 -8.28 -7.83
N LYS A 88 5.51 -8.29 -8.13
CA LYS A 88 6.21 -9.53 -8.50
C LYS A 88 6.23 -10.53 -7.34
N GLU A 89 6.60 -10.07 -6.16
CA GLU A 89 6.66 -10.90 -4.97
C GLU A 89 5.28 -11.48 -4.61
N TRP A 90 4.25 -10.68 -4.78
CA TRP A 90 2.89 -11.13 -4.52
C TRP A 90 2.47 -12.26 -5.45
N LYS A 91 2.79 -12.15 -6.74
CA LYS A 91 2.47 -13.22 -7.70
C LYS A 91 3.13 -14.53 -7.32
N GLU A 92 4.39 -14.48 -6.92
CA GLU A 92 5.13 -15.67 -6.50
C GLU A 92 4.55 -16.25 -5.21
N TYR A 93 4.34 -15.39 -4.22
CA TYR A 93 3.84 -15.80 -2.91
C TYR A 93 2.42 -16.36 -3.00
N SER A 94 1.52 -15.62 -3.62
CA SER A 94 0.12 -16.03 -3.71
C SER A 94 -0.06 -17.27 -4.58
N GLY A 95 0.77 -17.43 -5.61
CA GLY A 95 0.76 -18.64 -6.42
C GLY A 95 1.10 -19.89 -5.64
N LYS A 96 2.12 -19.79 -4.77
CA LYS A 96 2.50 -20.90 -3.91
C LYS A 96 1.40 -21.25 -2.89
N ILE A 97 0.81 -20.23 -2.31
CA ILE A 97 -0.27 -20.42 -1.33
C ILE A 97 -1.50 -21.03 -2.01
N SER A 98 -1.87 -20.54 -3.18
CA SER A 98 -2.99 -21.08 -3.95
C SER A 98 -2.77 -22.56 -4.29
N GLU A 99 -1.56 -22.91 -4.68
CA GLU A 99 -1.20 -24.29 -4.98
C GLU A 99 -1.40 -25.20 -3.77
N LEU A 100 -0.98 -24.74 -2.59
CA LEU A 100 -1.17 -25.50 -1.36
C LEU A 100 -2.66 -25.70 -1.04
N PHE A 101 -3.46 -24.65 -1.21
CA PHE A 101 -4.90 -24.75 -0.97
C PHE A 101 -5.58 -25.71 -1.95
N GLU A 102 -5.03 -25.86 -3.13
CA GLU A 102 -5.57 -26.78 -4.16
C GLU A 102 -5.02 -28.20 -4.02
N GLY A 103 -4.27 -28.47 -2.96
CA GLY A 103 -3.72 -29.80 -2.68
C GLY A 103 -2.40 -30.12 -3.37
N GLY A 104 -1.76 -29.10 -3.95
CA GLY A 104 -0.44 -29.29 -4.59
C GLY A 104 0.68 -29.41 -3.56
N ARG A 105 1.83 -29.81 -4.05
CA ARG A 105 3.06 -29.90 -3.25
C ARG A 105 4.11 -28.96 -3.81
N LEU A 106 4.76 -28.23 -2.91
CA LEU A 106 5.89 -27.39 -3.26
C LEU A 106 7.17 -28.17 -3.00
N GLU A 107 7.97 -28.32 -4.03
CA GLU A 107 9.24 -29.04 -3.97
C GLU A 107 10.42 -28.10 -3.69
#